data_a1a9ed6ffbbf6a54e46c0d6c03b49656
#
_entry.id   a1a9ed6ffbbf6a54e46c0d6c03b49656
#
_cell.length_a   1.000
_cell.length_b   1.000
_cell.length_c   1.000
_cell.angle_alpha   90.00
_cell.angle_beta   90.00
_cell.angle_gamma   90.00
#
_symmetry.space_group_name_H-M   'P 1'
#
loop_
_entity.id
_entity.type
_entity.pdbx_description
1 polymer ?
#
loop_
_entity_poly.entity_id
_entity_poly.type
_entity_poly.pdbx_seq_one_letter_code
_entity_poly.pdbx_strand_id
1 'polypeptide(L)'
;MIELLERFELLFSIIGGWIISIFLIIVLKMMRRNRLPNGSIIIETNSINNEIIIPGYNILLLVGIGSISFLTFFVIFLCIFDFWNIVASYIALDLPRWLNWIGIVGIWTQDCWGGFVIGYNVNYTPAYKPMKKEYILATGGPYKFVRHPMYISKAFLAMFFFLATGILFSLIGILSWLVLSSQARREEQALLKKFGRKYEEYCNKTGRFFPKIKRS
;
A
#
# COMPACT_ATOMS: atom_id res chain seq x y z
N MET A 1 21.94 -26.17 -7.89
CA MET A 1 21.62 -25.92 -6.47
C MET A 1 20.85 -24.63 -6.43
N ILE A 2 19.65 -24.60 -5.87
CA ILE A 2 18.79 -23.42 -5.84
C ILE A 2 19.44 -22.41 -4.88
N GLU A 3 19.82 -21.21 -5.38
CA GLU A 3 20.46 -20.13 -4.59
C GLU A 3 19.44 -19.23 -3.88
N LEU A 4 18.27 -19.76 -3.53
CA LEU A 4 17.25 -19.00 -2.80
C LEU A 4 17.76 -18.55 -1.43
N LEU A 5 17.15 -17.48 -0.89
CA LEU A 5 17.40 -17.05 0.48
C LEU A 5 17.07 -18.20 1.45
N GLU A 6 17.94 -18.35 2.44
CA GLU A 6 17.68 -19.30 3.52
C GLU A 6 16.42 -18.89 4.29
N ARG A 7 15.73 -19.90 4.87
CA ARG A 7 14.46 -19.68 5.57
C ARG A 7 14.52 -18.58 6.65
N PHE A 8 15.62 -18.51 7.38
CA PHE A 8 15.78 -17.50 8.44
C PHE A 8 16.03 -16.11 7.87
N GLU A 9 16.81 -15.98 6.79
CA GLU A 9 17.02 -14.69 6.12
C GLU A 9 15.69 -14.11 5.63
N LEU A 10 14.85 -14.96 5.01
CA LEU A 10 13.55 -14.56 4.48
C LEU A 10 12.56 -14.23 5.62
N LEU A 11 12.47 -15.11 6.64
CA LEU A 11 11.59 -14.94 7.78
C LEU A 11 11.89 -13.64 8.55
N PHE A 12 13.16 -13.44 8.95
CA PHE A 12 13.55 -12.23 9.68
C PHE A 12 13.41 -10.98 8.84
N SER A 13 13.62 -11.07 7.52
CA SER A 13 13.43 -9.94 6.62
C SER A 13 11.96 -9.53 6.53
N ILE A 14 11.03 -10.46 6.36
CA ILE A 14 9.60 -10.15 6.29
C ILE A 14 9.10 -9.57 7.63
N ILE A 15 9.42 -10.23 8.73
CA ILE A 15 8.99 -9.79 10.07
C ILE A 15 9.64 -8.44 10.42
N GLY A 16 10.92 -8.25 10.11
CA GLY A 16 11.64 -7.00 10.34
C GLY A 16 11.00 -5.82 9.62
N GLY A 17 10.61 -5.99 8.36
CA GLY A 17 9.89 -4.97 7.59
C GLY A 17 8.57 -4.56 8.27
N TRP A 18 7.79 -5.53 8.76
CA TRP A 18 6.55 -5.24 9.48
C TRP A 18 6.78 -4.50 10.79
N ILE A 19 7.77 -4.91 11.58
CA ILE A 19 8.12 -4.24 12.84
C ILE A 19 8.48 -2.77 12.58
N ILE A 20 9.33 -2.51 11.58
CA ILE A 20 9.73 -1.15 11.21
C ILE A 20 8.52 -0.34 10.74
N SER A 21 7.64 -0.92 9.92
CA SER A 21 6.41 -0.25 9.46
C SER A 21 5.50 0.14 10.62
N ILE A 22 5.23 -0.79 11.54
CA ILE A 22 4.41 -0.54 12.74
C ILE A 22 5.04 0.55 13.60
N PHE A 23 6.36 0.48 13.84
CA PHE A 23 7.09 1.49 14.59
C PHE A 23 6.93 2.89 13.96
N LEU A 24 7.11 3.01 12.64
CA LEU A 24 6.90 4.26 11.91
C LEU A 24 5.48 4.80 12.07
N ILE A 25 4.46 3.94 11.97
CA ILE A 25 3.06 4.33 12.17
C ILE A 25 2.86 4.91 13.58
N ILE A 26 3.39 4.23 14.60
CA ILE A 26 3.26 4.65 16.00
C ILE A 26 3.96 6.00 16.20
N VAL A 27 5.22 6.12 15.79
CA VAL A 27 6.01 7.35 15.94
C VAL A 27 5.32 8.52 15.25
N LEU A 28 4.90 8.35 13.99
CA LEU A 28 4.23 9.42 13.24
C LEU A 28 2.89 9.81 13.87
N LYS A 29 2.13 8.87 14.40
CA LYS A 29 0.88 9.16 15.10
C LYS A 29 1.14 9.87 16.43
N MET A 30 2.16 9.47 17.17
CA MET A 30 2.57 10.16 18.43
C MET A 30 3.03 11.60 18.18
N MET A 31 3.89 11.82 17.18
CA MET A 31 4.35 13.15 16.79
C MET A 31 3.21 14.09 16.39
N ARG A 32 2.08 13.52 15.91
CA ARG A 32 0.93 14.28 15.42
C ARG A 32 -0.28 14.27 16.34
N ARG A 33 -0.15 13.72 17.55
CA ARG A 33 -1.28 13.51 18.47
C ARG A 33 -2.18 14.72 18.65
N ASN A 34 -1.64 15.94 18.50
CA ASN A 34 -2.37 17.20 18.70
C ASN A 34 -2.25 18.16 17.50
N ARG A 35 -1.78 17.70 16.33
CA ARG A 35 -1.57 18.58 15.16
C ARG A 35 -2.12 17.91 13.90
N LEU A 36 -2.93 18.66 13.17
CA LEU A 36 -3.32 18.25 11.82
C LEU A 36 -2.09 18.34 10.89
N PRO A 37 -1.94 17.41 9.96
CA PRO A 37 -0.89 17.49 8.95
C PRO A 37 -0.97 18.82 8.18
N ASN A 38 0.16 19.47 7.93
CA ASN A 38 0.21 20.67 7.12
C ASN A 38 -0.49 20.44 5.77
N GLY A 39 -1.35 21.39 5.37
CA GLY A 39 -2.12 21.30 4.13
C GLY A 39 -3.39 20.46 4.24
N SER A 40 -3.80 20.03 5.44
CA SER A 40 -5.09 19.34 5.62
C SER A 40 -6.25 20.27 5.30
N ILE A 41 -7.19 19.79 4.49
CA ILE A 41 -8.45 20.50 4.20
C ILE A 41 -9.53 19.95 5.12
N ILE A 42 -10.03 20.79 6.01
CA ILE A 42 -11.14 20.46 6.91
C ILE A 42 -12.42 20.96 6.27
N ILE A 43 -13.47 20.16 6.28
CA ILE A 43 -14.83 20.57 5.96
C ILE A 43 -15.66 20.42 7.22
N GLU A 44 -16.27 21.51 7.65
CA GLU A 44 -17.34 21.47 8.64
C GLU A 44 -18.57 20.79 8.03
N THR A 45 -19.04 19.75 8.71
CA THR A 45 -20.03 18.79 8.18
C THR A 45 -21.48 19.23 8.36
N ASN A 46 -21.78 20.51 8.34
CA ASN A 46 -23.15 20.99 8.57
C ASN A 46 -24.18 20.74 7.44
N SER A 47 -23.82 20.05 6.37
CA SER A 47 -24.76 19.98 5.23
C SER A 47 -24.89 18.69 4.44
N ILE A 48 -24.28 17.56 4.79
CA ILE A 48 -24.43 16.39 3.91
C ILE A 48 -24.71 15.10 4.71
N ASN A 49 -25.99 14.74 4.75
CA ASN A 49 -26.50 13.43 5.20
C ASN A 49 -26.18 12.27 4.24
N ASN A 50 -25.29 12.45 3.28
CA ASN A 50 -24.96 11.41 2.32
C ASN A 50 -23.69 10.69 2.77
N GLU A 51 -23.87 9.50 3.34
CA GLU A 51 -22.80 8.53 3.41
C GLU A 51 -22.28 8.30 1.98
N ILE A 52 -21.06 8.74 1.72
CA ILE A 52 -20.41 8.36 0.48
C ILE A 52 -19.98 6.91 0.65
N ILE A 53 -20.87 6.00 0.34
CA ILE A 53 -20.57 4.58 0.23
C ILE A 53 -19.79 4.45 -1.08
N ILE A 54 -18.49 4.32 -0.98
CA ILE A 54 -17.71 3.83 -2.12
C ILE A 54 -18.14 2.37 -2.28
N PRO A 55 -18.76 2.00 -3.41
CA PRO A 55 -19.27 0.64 -3.59
C PRO A 55 -18.16 -0.36 -3.27
N GLY A 56 -18.46 -1.23 -2.31
CA GLY A 56 -17.51 -2.17 -1.73
C GLY A 56 -16.91 -3.16 -2.73
N TYR A 57 -16.27 -4.10 -2.16
CA TYR A 57 -15.65 -5.31 -2.69
C TYR A 57 -15.83 -5.59 -4.17
N ASN A 58 -14.75 -5.39 -4.89
CA ASN A 58 -14.58 -6.09 -6.17
C ASN A 58 -13.79 -7.38 -5.85
N ILE A 59 -14.25 -8.53 -6.32
CA ILE A 59 -13.57 -9.82 -6.12
C ILE A 59 -12.12 -9.78 -6.59
N LEU A 60 -11.84 -9.01 -7.65
CA LEU A 60 -10.48 -8.80 -8.15
C LEU A 60 -9.59 -8.04 -7.16
N LEU A 61 -10.17 -7.13 -6.36
CA LEU A 61 -9.43 -6.43 -5.28
C LEU A 61 -9.06 -7.41 -4.18
N LEU A 62 -9.99 -8.28 -3.78
CA LEU A 62 -9.74 -9.35 -2.81
C LEU A 62 -8.69 -10.33 -3.34
N VAL A 63 -8.80 -10.75 -4.61
CA VAL A 63 -7.81 -11.63 -5.23
C VAL A 63 -6.45 -10.96 -5.29
N GLY A 64 -6.34 -9.71 -5.73
CA GLY A 64 -5.06 -9.03 -5.90
C GLY A 64 -4.37 -8.70 -4.56
N ILE A 65 -5.08 -8.09 -3.61
CA ILE A 65 -4.51 -7.76 -2.29
C ILE A 65 -4.43 -9.01 -1.41
N GLY A 66 -5.46 -9.85 -1.46
CA GLY A 66 -5.55 -11.07 -0.67
C GLY A 66 -4.48 -12.08 -1.05
N SER A 67 -4.13 -12.20 -2.35
CA SER A 67 -3.09 -13.12 -2.81
C SER A 67 -1.72 -12.81 -2.19
N ILE A 68 -1.31 -11.55 -2.18
CA ILE A 68 -0.02 -11.15 -1.58
C ILE A 68 -0.04 -11.38 -0.07
N SER A 69 -1.13 -11.03 0.62
CA SER A 69 -1.26 -11.28 2.05
C SER A 69 -1.21 -12.78 2.36
N PHE A 70 -1.97 -13.59 1.60
CA PHE A 70 -1.96 -15.04 1.74
C PHE A 70 -0.55 -15.62 1.52
N LEU A 71 0.12 -15.23 0.42
CA LEU A 71 1.47 -15.69 0.12
C LEU A 71 2.48 -15.31 1.21
N THR A 72 2.35 -14.10 1.74
CA THR A 72 3.24 -13.64 2.81
C THR A 72 3.10 -14.53 4.06
N PHE A 73 1.86 -14.79 4.50
CA PHE A 73 1.63 -15.69 5.63
C PHE A 73 2.01 -17.13 5.31
N PHE A 74 1.76 -17.59 4.09
CA PHE A 74 2.17 -18.92 3.64
C PHE A 74 3.69 -19.10 3.67
N VAL A 75 4.46 -18.13 3.17
CA VAL A 75 5.92 -18.17 3.22
C VAL A 75 6.42 -18.15 4.66
N ILE A 76 5.84 -17.30 5.53
CA ILE A 76 6.17 -17.30 6.97
C ILE A 76 5.92 -18.67 7.58
N PHE A 77 4.77 -19.28 7.30
CA PHE A 77 4.45 -20.65 7.75
C PHE A 77 5.50 -21.66 7.30
N LEU A 78 5.83 -21.66 6.01
CA LEU A 78 6.86 -22.57 5.46
C LEU A 78 8.23 -22.38 6.14
N CYS A 79 8.61 -21.14 6.44
CA CYS A 79 9.86 -20.83 7.12
C CYS A 79 9.87 -21.30 8.57
N ILE A 80 8.76 -21.13 9.31
CA ILE A 80 8.65 -21.53 10.72
C ILE A 80 8.73 -23.06 10.85
N PHE A 81 7.99 -23.78 10.00
CA PHE A 81 7.90 -25.24 10.06
C PHE A 81 8.95 -25.99 9.23
N ASP A 82 9.97 -25.29 8.73
CA ASP A 82 11.08 -25.87 7.96
C ASP A 82 10.70 -26.51 6.61
N PHE A 83 9.59 -26.08 6.04
CA PHE A 83 9.14 -26.58 4.74
C PHE A 83 9.58 -25.69 3.56
N TRP A 84 10.22 -24.53 3.83
CA TRP A 84 10.56 -23.57 2.79
C TRP A 84 11.36 -24.16 1.65
N ASN A 85 12.48 -24.81 1.94
CA ASN A 85 13.37 -25.35 0.91
C ASN A 85 12.70 -26.45 0.07
N ILE A 86 11.86 -27.26 0.69
CA ILE A 86 11.14 -28.34 -0.01
C ILE A 86 10.09 -27.75 -0.94
N VAL A 87 9.22 -26.87 -0.43
CA VAL A 87 8.12 -26.31 -1.21
C VAL A 87 8.62 -25.35 -2.26
N ALA A 88 9.59 -24.52 -1.94
CA ALA A 88 10.17 -23.56 -2.87
C ALA A 88 10.78 -24.24 -4.11
N SER A 89 11.38 -25.43 -3.96
CA SER A 89 11.91 -26.19 -5.09
C SER A 89 10.86 -26.58 -6.15
N TYR A 90 9.57 -26.58 -5.80
CA TYR A 90 8.46 -26.88 -6.71
C TYR A 90 7.77 -25.65 -7.27
N ILE A 91 7.73 -24.53 -6.52
CA ILE A 91 6.88 -23.37 -6.86
C ILE A 91 7.64 -22.08 -7.14
N ALA A 92 8.93 -22.03 -6.79
CA ALA A 92 9.77 -20.85 -6.98
C ALA A 92 10.75 -21.04 -8.16
N LEU A 93 11.01 -19.95 -8.89
CA LEU A 93 12.11 -19.89 -9.83
C LEU A 93 13.43 -19.71 -9.09
N ASP A 94 14.46 -20.35 -9.59
CA ASP A 94 15.82 -20.17 -9.11
C ASP A 94 16.36 -18.82 -9.60
N LEU A 95 16.25 -17.82 -8.75
CA LEU A 95 16.75 -16.48 -9.02
C LEU A 95 18.14 -16.31 -8.38
N PRO A 96 19.06 -15.59 -9.03
CA PRO A 96 20.32 -15.23 -8.41
C PRO A 96 20.13 -14.54 -7.06
N ARG A 97 20.91 -14.90 -6.05
CA ARG A 97 20.77 -14.41 -4.67
C ARG A 97 20.74 -12.87 -4.55
N TRP A 98 21.50 -12.17 -5.41
CA TRP A 98 21.46 -10.72 -5.43
C TRP A 98 20.10 -10.13 -5.83
N LEU A 99 19.33 -10.82 -6.71
CA LEU A 99 17.95 -10.43 -7.04
C LEU A 99 17.02 -10.64 -5.84
N ASN A 100 17.20 -11.73 -5.09
CA ASN A 100 16.42 -11.96 -3.87
C ASN A 100 16.65 -10.83 -2.86
N TRP A 101 17.89 -10.36 -2.69
CA TRP A 101 18.19 -9.22 -1.82
C TRP A 101 17.60 -7.90 -2.33
N ILE A 102 17.57 -7.66 -3.64
CA ILE A 102 16.82 -6.52 -4.22
C ILE A 102 15.34 -6.62 -3.86
N GLY A 103 14.75 -7.81 -3.94
CA GLY A 103 13.38 -8.07 -3.51
C GLY A 103 13.16 -7.71 -2.04
N ILE A 104 14.03 -8.16 -1.14
CA ILE A 104 13.96 -7.86 0.31
C ILE A 104 14.05 -6.35 0.57
N VAL A 105 15.04 -5.68 0.00
CA VAL A 105 15.18 -4.21 0.14
C VAL A 105 13.95 -3.49 -0.40
N GLY A 106 13.39 -3.99 -1.52
CA GLY A 106 12.15 -3.50 -2.08
C GLY A 106 10.96 -3.66 -1.14
N ILE A 107 10.79 -4.84 -0.51
CA ILE A 107 9.75 -5.10 0.50
C ILE A 107 9.90 -4.13 1.68
N TRP A 108 11.08 -3.98 2.24
CA TRP A 108 11.35 -3.04 3.34
C TRP A 108 11.03 -1.60 2.96
N THR A 109 11.43 -1.20 1.76
CA THR A 109 11.10 0.14 1.25
C THR A 109 9.59 0.35 1.17
N GLN A 110 8.83 -0.67 0.70
CA GLN A 110 7.37 -0.63 0.63
C GLN A 110 6.71 -0.62 2.00
N ASP A 111 7.25 -1.37 2.97
CA ASP A 111 6.74 -1.39 4.34
C ASP A 111 6.97 -0.05 5.03
N CYS A 112 8.17 0.54 4.89
CA CYS A 112 8.47 1.88 5.38
C CYS A 112 7.57 2.93 4.72
N TRP A 113 7.39 2.86 3.39
CA TRP A 113 6.50 3.77 2.66
C TRP A 113 5.06 3.63 3.13
N GLY A 114 4.56 2.40 3.26
CA GLY A 114 3.23 2.12 3.78
C GLY A 114 3.02 2.68 5.18
N GLY A 115 3.97 2.43 6.08
CA GLY A 115 3.98 2.99 7.44
C GLY A 115 3.95 4.52 7.43
N PHE A 116 4.75 5.15 6.58
CA PHE A 116 4.77 6.61 6.42
C PHE A 116 3.44 7.16 5.90
N VAL A 117 2.87 6.56 4.86
CA VAL A 117 1.58 6.99 4.27
C VAL A 117 0.44 6.84 5.27
N ILE A 118 0.34 5.68 5.96
CA ILE A 118 -0.69 5.42 6.96
C ILE A 118 -0.51 6.33 8.19
N GLY A 119 0.72 6.50 8.64
CA GLY A 119 1.03 7.38 9.77
C GLY A 119 0.75 8.85 9.45
N TYR A 120 0.87 9.25 8.18
CA TYR A 120 0.59 10.61 7.73
C TYR A 120 -0.91 10.89 7.56
N ASN A 121 -1.70 9.94 7.10
CA ASN A 121 -3.12 10.12 6.88
C ASN A 121 -3.92 9.88 8.17
N VAL A 122 -4.48 10.95 8.73
CA VAL A 122 -5.28 10.92 9.97
C VAL A 122 -6.53 10.02 9.82
N ASN A 123 -7.10 9.97 8.62
CA ASN A 123 -8.31 9.23 8.31
C ASN A 123 -8.04 8.01 7.43
N TYR A 124 -6.81 7.44 7.47
CA TYR A 124 -6.55 6.27 6.66
C TYR A 124 -7.64 5.23 6.88
N THR A 125 -8.36 4.96 5.81
CA THR A 125 -9.39 3.92 5.76
C THR A 125 -9.05 3.00 4.61
N PRO A 126 -8.97 1.69 4.84
CA PRO A 126 -8.77 0.73 3.75
C PRO A 126 -9.84 0.92 2.64
N ALA A 127 -9.45 0.68 1.41
CA ALA A 127 -10.30 0.89 0.21
C ALA A 127 -11.66 0.15 0.25
N TYR A 128 -11.80 -0.84 1.14
CA TYR A 128 -13.03 -1.62 1.31
C TYR A 128 -13.97 -1.09 2.40
N LYS A 129 -13.60 -0.02 3.12
CA LYS A 129 -14.44 0.58 4.16
C LYS A 129 -15.07 1.87 3.66
N PRO A 130 -16.30 2.20 4.10
CA PRO A 130 -16.92 3.48 3.77
C PRO A 130 -16.14 4.64 4.39
N MET A 131 -16.17 5.78 3.72
CA MET A 131 -15.58 7.02 4.26
C MET A 131 -16.31 7.43 5.54
N LYS A 132 -15.54 7.90 6.52
CA LYS A 132 -16.11 8.48 7.75
C LYS A 132 -16.89 9.75 7.44
N LYS A 133 -17.92 10.06 8.24
CA LYS A 133 -18.71 11.29 8.15
C LYS A 133 -17.81 12.53 8.24
N GLU A 134 -16.94 12.56 9.25
CA GLU A 134 -15.89 13.58 9.39
C GLU A 134 -14.64 13.11 8.68
N TYR A 135 -14.38 13.67 7.53
CA TYR A 135 -13.22 13.33 6.71
C TYR A 135 -12.31 14.53 6.55
N ILE A 136 -11.07 14.39 6.99
CA ILE A 136 -10.03 15.41 6.80
C ILE A 136 -9.20 15.00 5.60
N LEU A 137 -9.23 15.77 4.53
CA LEU A 137 -8.45 15.49 3.34
C LEU A 137 -6.96 15.77 3.62
N ALA A 138 -6.14 14.73 3.62
CA ALA A 138 -4.70 14.86 3.70
C ALA A 138 -4.14 15.29 2.33
N THR A 139 -3.52 16.48 2.27
CA THR A 139 -2.89 17.03 1.05
C THR A 139 -1.41 17.32 1.21
N GLY A 140 -0.83 17.02 2.38
CA GLY A 140 0.59 17.19 2.70
C GLY A 140 1.37 15.87 2.71
N GLY A 141 2.67 15.92 2.99
CA GLY A 141 3.53 14.74 3.00
C GLY A 141 3.54 14.02 1.65
N PRO A 142 3.37 12.67 1.61
CA PRO A 142 3.32 11.93 0.34
C PRO A 142 2.16 12.38 -0.56
N TYR A 143 1.06 12.87 0.02
CA TYR A 143 -0.10 13.37 -0.69
C TYR A 143 0.12 14.72 -1.40
N LYS A 144 1.23 15.41 -1.11
CA LYS A 144 1.65 16.60 -1.84
C LYS A 144 2.04 16.28 -3.30
N PHE A 145 2.52 15.07 -3.54
CA PHE A 145 3.02 14.65 -4.85
C PHE A 145 2.01 13.82 -5.62
N VAL A 146 1.38 12.85 -4.93
CA VAL A 146 0.40 11.93 -5.53
C VAL A 146 -0.80 11.73 -4.61
N ARG A 147 -1.99 11.56 -5.21
CA ARG A 147 -3.23 11.42 -4.45
C ARG A 147 -3.45 10.02 -3.88
N HIS A 148 -2.91 8.98 -4.55
CA HIS A 148 -3.07 7.59 -4.15
C HIS A 148 -1.70 6.89 -3.94
N PRO A 149 -0.90 7.35 -2.97
CA PRO A 149 0.46 6.84 -2.77
C PRO A 149 0.51 5.35 -2.36
N MET A 150 -0.55 4.83 -1.73
CA MET A 150 -0.63 3.42 -1.34
C MET A 150 -0.96 2.49 -2.50
N TYR A 151 -1.63 2.96 -3.55
CA TYR A 151 -2.14 2.07 -4.59
C TYR A 151 -1.04 1.57 -5.51
N ILE A 152 -0.15 2.46 -5.96
CA ILE A 152 0.99 2.06 -6.77
C ILE A 152 1.96 1.16 -5.99
N SER A 153 2.11 1.39 -4.67
CA SER A 153 2.99 0.59 -3.85
C SER A 153 2.60 -0.90 -3.82
N LYS A 154 1.32 -1.22 -3.97
CA LYS A 154 0.85 -2.62 -3.97
C LYS A 154 1.33 -3.42 -5.19
N ALA A 155 1.39 -2.78 -6.37
CA ALA A 155 1.94 -3.43 -7.56
C ALA A 155 3.46 -3.69 -7.41
N PHE A 156 4.19 -2.71 -6.90
CA PHE A 156 5.62 -2.88 -6.61
C PHE A 156 5.87 -3.93 -5.53
N LEU A 157 5.03 -4.02 -4.51
CA LEU A 157 5.15 -5.06 -3.48
C LEU A 157 5.07 -6.46 -4.09
N ALA A 158 4.14 -6.69 -5.03
CA ALA A 158 4.02 -7.97 -5.72
C ALA A 158 5.29 -8.34 -6.51
N MET A 159 5.87 -7.36 -7.20
CA MET A 159 7.13 -7.52 -7.93
C MET A 159 8.30 -7.82 -6.99
N PHE A 160 8.44 -7.06 -5.91
CA PHE A 160 9.52 -7.28 -4.94
C PHE A 160 9.37 -8.61 -4.20
N PHE A 161 8.13 -9.04 -3.93
CA PHE A 161 7.87 -10.34 -3.34
C PHE A 161 8.27 -11.48 -4.29
N PHE A 162 7.99 -11.33 -5.59
CA PHE A 162 8.51 -12.24 -6.60
C PHE A 162 10.04 -12.30 -6.60
N LEU A 163 10.69 -11.14 -6.63
CA LEU A 163 12.16 -11.10 -6.60
C LEU A 163 12.74 -11.73 -5.34
N ALA A 164 12.11 -11.52 -4.18
CA ALA A 164 12.57 -12.07 -2.91
C ALA A 164 12.43 -13.59 -2.82
N THR A 165 11.35 -14.15 -3.39
CA THR A 165 10.96 -15.56 -3.17
C THR A 165 11.07 -16.43 -4.42
N GLY A 166 11.15 -15.86 -5.62
CA GLY A 166 11.03 -16.61 -6.88
C GLY A 166 9.61 -17.08 -7.22
N ILE A 167 8.62 -16.85 -6.34
CA ILE A 167 7.25 -17.37 -6.54
C ILE A 167 6.52 -16.56 -7.60
N LEU A 168 6.38 -17.11 -8.82
CA LEU A 168 5.68 -16.47 -9.95
C LEU A 168 4.25 -16.06 -9.62
N PHE A 169 3.55 -16.87 -8.82
CA PHE A 169 2.17 -16.60 -8.44
C PHE A 169 1.99 -15.24 -7.72
N SER A 170 3.05 -14.72 -7.09
CA SER A 170 3.02 -13.40 -6.45
C SER A 170 2.72 -12.27 -7.43
N LEU A 171 3.10 -12.43 -8.70
CA LEU A 171 2.86 -11.43 -9.76
C LEU A 171 1.36 -11.21 -10.06
N ILE A 172 0.48 -12.13 -9.64
CA ILE A 172 -0.99 -11.91 -9.68
C ILE A 172 -1.37 -10.65 -8.88
N GLY A 173 -0.61 -10.31 -7.85
CA GLY A 173 -0.79 -9.07 -7.11
C GLY A 173 -0.70 -7.80 -7.97
N ILE A 174 -0.01 -7.84 -9.11
CA ILE A 174 0.03 -6.73 -10.07
C ILE A 174 -1.35 -6.44 -10.67
N LEU A 175 -2.20 -7.47 -10.82
CA LEU A 175 -3.58 -7.30 -11.30
C LEU A 175 -4.41 -6.42 -10.37
N SER A 176 -4.05 -6.36 -9.08
CA SER A 176 -4.67 -5.43 -8.13
C SER A 176 -4.55 -3.97 -8.59
N TRP A 177 -3.52 -3.62 -9.35
CA TRP A 177 -3.33 -2.30 -9.92
C TRP A 177 -4.50 -1.85 -10.81
N LEU A 178 -5.02 -2.74 -11.65
CA LEU A 178 -6.14 -2.44 -12.55
C LEU A 178 -7.39 -2.07 -11.73
N VAL A 179 -7.65 -2.85 -10.67
CA VAL A 179 -8.80 -2.63 -9.78
C VAL A 179 -8.62 -1.39 -8.93
N LEU A 180 -7.43 -1.20 -8.35
CA LEU A 180 -7.11 -0.02 -7.53
C LEU A 180 -7.16 1.26 -8.36
N SER A 181 -6.78 1.21 -9.65
CA SER A 181 -6.90 2.37 -10.54
C SER A 181 -8.36 2.75 -10.82
N SER A 182 -9.25 1.76 -10.93
CA SER A 182 -10.70 1.97 -11.03
C SER A 182 -11.27 2.52 -9.72
N GLN A 183 -10.86 1.94 -8.58
CA GLN A 183 -11.25 2.39 -7.26
C GLN A 183 -10.81 3.83 -7.00
N ALA A 184 -9.59 4.20 -7.37
CA ALA A 184 -9.10 5.57 -7.25
C ALA A 184 -9.99 6.58 -7.97
N ARG A 185 -10.49 6.24 -9.16
CA ARG A 185 -11.44 7.11 -9.90
C ARG A 185 -12.74 7.32 -9.13
N ARG A 186 -13.29 6.26 -8.55
CA ARG A 186 -14.52 6.34 -7.74
C ARG A 186 -14.32 7.17 -6.47
N GLU A 187 -13.18 6.98 -5.80
CA GLU A 187 -12.82 7.78 -4.63
C GLU A 187 -12.64 9.26 -4.98
N GLU A 188 -11.97 9.58 -6.09
CA GLU A 188 -11.81 10.95 -6.55
C GLU A 188 -13.16 11.62 -6.87
N GLN A 189 -14.09 10.89 -7.51
CA GLN A 189 -15.45 11.39 -7.75
C GLN A 189 -16.20 11.67 -6.45
N ALA A 190 -16.07 10.77 -5.47
CA ALA A 190 -16.67 10.94 -4.16
C ALA A 190 -16.08 12.12 -3.40
N LEU A 191 -14.74 12.29 -3.46
CA LEU A 191 -14.04 13.42 -2.87
C LEU A 191 -14.39 14.74 -3.57
N LEU A 192 -14.56 14.73 -4.88
CA LEU A 192 -14.99 15.91 -5.64
C LEU A 192 -16.40 16.34 -5.23
N LYS A 193 -17.33 15.39 -5.07
CA LYS A 193 -18.69 15.70 -4.57
C LYS A 193 -18.67 16.27 -3.15
N LYS A 194 -17.75 15.76 -2.29
CA LYS A 194 -17.66 16.17 -0.87
C LYS A 194 -16.94 17.49 -0.70
N PHE A 195 -15.83 17.71 -1.40
CA PHE A 195 -14.92 18.84 -1.20
C PHE A 195 -14.99 19.92 -2.31
N GLY A 196 -15.70 19.61 -3.42
CA GLY A 196 -15.93 20.55 -4.52
C GLY A 196 -14.63 21.16 -5.06
N ARG A 197 -14.66 22.48 -5.23
CA ARG A 197 -13.56 23.27 -5.82
C ARG A 197 -12.22 23.07 -5.09
N LYS A 198 -12.24 22.91 -3.76
CA LYS A 198 -10.99 22.68 -2.99
C LYS A 198 -10.29 21.40 -3.41
N TYR A 199 -11.05 20.33 -3.68
CA TYR A 199 -10.48 19.09 -4.17
C TYR A 199 -10.02 19.18 -5.63
N GLU A 200 -10.74 19.90 -6.45
CA GLU A 200 -10.36 20.17 -7.84
C GLU A 200 -9.02 20.92 -7.93
N GLU A 201 -8.83 21.96 -7.12
CA GLU A 201 -7.57 22.70 -7.02
C GLU A 201 -6.41 21.79 -6.56
N TYR A 202 -6.69 20.87 -5.63
CA TYR A 202 -5.71 19.85 -5.21
C TYR A 202 -5.38 18.88 -6.35
N CYS A 203 -6.38 18.41 -7.11
CA CYS A 203 -6.18 17.56 -8.28
C CYS A 203 -5.35 18.25 -9.38
N ASN A 204 -5.49 19.56 -9.52
CA ASN A 204 -4.74 20.33 -10.52
C ASN A 204 -3.25 20.42 -10.16
N LYS A 205 -2.89 20.36 -8.88
CA LYS A 205 -1.49 20.46 -8.39
C LYS A 205 -0.80 19.09 -8.24
N THR A 206 -1.56 18.01 -8.14
CA THR A 206 -1.04 16.67 -7.79
C THR A 206 -1.38 15.63 -8.85
N GLY A 207 -0.51 14.64 -9.01
CA GLY A 207 -0.80 13.50 -9.87
C GLY A 207 -1.67 12.46 -9.15
N ARG A 208 -2.32 11.55 -9.91
CA ARG A 208 -3.09 10.47 -9.30
C ARG A 208 -2.16 9.43 -8.66
N PHE A 209 -1.25 8.89 -9.42
CA PHE A 209 -0.32 7.83 -9.02
C PHE A 209 1.15 8.26 -9.16
N PHE A 210 1.44 9.12 -10.13
CA PHE A 210 2.77 9.67 -10.37
C PHE A 210 2.72 11.17 -10.18
N PRO A 211 3.82 11.81 -9.70
CA PRO A 211 3.90 13.26 -9.59
C PRO A 211 3.61 13.94 -10.94
N LYS A 212 2.89 15.06 -10.90
CA LYS A 212 2.76 15.90 -12.10
C LYS A 212 4.10 16.58 -12.41
N ILE A 213 4.59 16.38 -13.58
CA ILE A 213 5.73 17.13 -14.11
C ILE A 213 5.19 18.53 -14.46
N LYS A 214 5.68 19.57 -13.79
CA LYS A 214 5.41 20.94 -14.23
C LYS A 214 5.99 21.09 -15.61
N ARG A 215 5.16 21.26 -16.62
CA ARG A 215 5.63 21.81 -17.90
C ARG A 215 5.96 23.28 -17.62
N SER A 216 7.26 23.60 -17.70
CA SER A 216 7.78 24.98 -17.73
C SER A 216 7.19 25.73 -18.91
#